data_7e45828bec050d4041872f9301089970
#
_entry.id   7e45828bec050d4041872f9301089970
#
_cell.length_a   1.000
_cell.length_b   1.000
_cell.length_c   1.000
_cell.angle_alpha   90.00
_cell.angle_beta   90.00
_cell.angle_gamma   90.00
#
_symmetry.space_group_name_H-M   'P 1'
#
loop_
_entity.id
_entity.type
_entity.pdbx_description
1 polymer ?
#
loop_
_entity_poly.entity_id
_entity_poly.type
_entity_poly.pdbx_seq_one_letter_code
_entity_poly.pdbx_strand_id
1 'polypeptide(L)'
;MNIAIHAGHAVVGSRGAVKYMDEVRKNRLLKKYMIKFLKKEKGVTVKDLTVHTGTKRQVLNGIKKNFQRKCKKGDWLNVSIHLNSSDNWRANGFEILVSPKMFGDRSKRANFEAICAEFCERTGFENRGVKKSSSLFVLNNLPNCILCEVGFVTSRKDTKIYETQHSKRIACILADCMLKYGKELL
;
A
#
# COMPACT_ATOMS: atom_id res chain seq x y z
N MET A 1 -8.92 2.23 -15.71
CA MET A 1 -8.51 2.67 -14.36
C MET A 1 -7.03 2.98 -14.32
N ASN A 2 -6.61 4.09 -13.68
CA ASN A 2 -5.20 4.44 -13.55
C ASN A 2 -4.72 4.22 -12.10
N ILE A 3 -3.63 3.48 -11.92
CA ILE A 3 -3.07 3.16 -10.60
C ILE A 3 -1.58 3.54 -10.59
N ALA A 4 -1.19 4.35 -9.62
CA ALA A 4 0.20 4.68 -9.35
C ALA A 4 0.63 4.02 -8.04
N ILE A 5 1.68 3.21 -8.07
CA ILE A 5 2.11 2.42 -6.92
C ILE A 5 3.54 2.80 -6.53
N HIS A 6 3.80 2.88 -5.24
CA HIS A 6 5.17 2.95 -4.72
C HIS A 6 5.34 2.09 -3.48
N ALA A 7 6.53 1.55 -3.34
CA ALA A 7 6.97 0.92 -2.11
C ALA A 7 7.51 1.98 -1.15
N GLY A 8 7.13 1.90 0.10
CA GLY A 8 7.67 2.76 1.15
C GLY A 8 9.16 2.57 1.38
N HIS A 9 9.77 3.57 2.00
CA HIS A 9 11.18 3.60 2.34
C HIS A 9 12.16 3.48 1.15
N ALA A 10 13.46 3.42 1.43
CA ALA A 10 14.51 3.24 0.44
C ALA A 10 15.39 2.04 0.77
N VAL A 11 16.06 1.48 -0.22
CA VAL A 11 17.03 0.41 -0.02
C VAL A 11 18.29 0.93 0.70
N VAL A 12 18.69 2.16 0.35
CA VAL A 12 19.83 2.86 0.94
C VAL A 12 19.36 4.23 1.44
N GLY A 13 19.69 4.56 2.68
CA GLY A 13 19.31 5.81 3.35
C GLY A 13 18.10 5.62 4.27
N SER A 14 16.90 5.95 3.82
CA SER A 14 15.68 5.82 4.62
C SER A 14 15.16 4.38 4.65
N ARG A 15 15.73 3.54 5.49
CA ARG A 15 15.31 2.15 5.67
C ARG A 15 14.03 2.04 6.50
N GLY A 16 13.23 1.01 6.23
CA GLY A 16 12.06 0.62 7.02
C GLY A 16 12.42 -0.23 8.23
N ALA A 17 11.40 -0.70 8.93
CA ALA A 17 11.54 -1.57 10.09
C ALA A 17 11.99 -2.98 9.71
N VAL A 18 12.76 -3.61 10.61
CA VAL A 18 13.24 -4.99 10.46
C VAL A 18 13.08 -5.72 11.80
N LYS A 19 12.45 -6.89 11.78
CA LYS A 19 12.46 -7.85 12.91
C LYS A 19 12.34 -9.27 12.37
N TYR A 20 11.15 -9.85 12.31
CA TYR A 20 10.92 -11.17 11.67
C TYR A 20 10.86 -11.06 10.14
N MET A 21 10.54 -9.88 9.64
CA MET A 21 10.55 -9.54 8.22
C MET A 21 11.31 -8.22 8.01
N ASP A 22 11.85 -8.02 6.81
CA ASP A 22 12.40 -6.75 6.33
C ASP A 22 11.32 -6.04 5.52
N GLU A 23 10.86 -4.89 6.03
CA GLU A 23 9.81 -4.08 5.40
C GLU A 23 10.20 -3.67 3.97
N VAL A 24 11.41 -3.16 3.78
CA VAL A 24 11.88 -2.68 2.47
C VAL A 24 11.86 -3.81 1.44
N ARG A 25 12.30 -5.00 1.81
CA ARG A 25 12.29 -6.18 0.94
C ARG A 25 10.86 -6.61 0.61
N LYS A 26 9.98 -6.69 1.61
CA LYS A 26 8.58 -7.12 1.42
C LYS A 26 7.78 -6.12 0.60
N ASN A 27 7.88 -4.81 0.89
CA ASN A 27 7.21 -3.76 0.13
C ASN A 27 7.54 -3.83 -1.36
N ARG A 28 8.79 -4.07 -1.71
CA ARG A 28 9.22 -4.16 -3.11
C ARG A 28 8.73 -5.41 -3.79
N LEU A 29 8.68 -6.54 -3.09
CA LEU A 29 8.09 -7.77 -3.63
C LEU A 29 6.60 -7.61 -3.87
N LEU A 30 5.86 -7.09 -2.90
CA LEU A 30 4.42 -6.79 -3.04
C LEU A 30 4.18 -5.87 -4.23
N LYS A 31 4.83 -4.72 -4.28
CA LYS A 31 4.72 -3.78 -5.40
C LYS A 31 5.03 -4.43 -6.74
N LYS A 32 6.12 -5.20 -6.84
CA LYS A 32 6.53 -5.89 -8.08
C LYS A 32 5.42 -6.80 -8.59
N TYR A 33 4.86 -7.62 -7.72
CA TYR A 33 3.83 -8.56 -8.11
C TYR A 33 2.47 -7.90 -8.37
N MET A 34 2.10 -6.86 -7.61
CA MET A 34 0.92 -6.04 -7.91
C MET A 34 1.00 -5.42 -9.31
N ILE A 35 2.11 -4.77 -9.63
CA ILE A 35 2.32 -4.16 -10.96
C ILE A 35 2.26 -5.22 -12.07
N LYS A 36 2.88 -6.40 -11.84
CA LYS A 36 2.86 -7.49 -12.82
C LYS A 36 1.44 -8.03 -13.04
N PHE A 37 0.63 -8.12 -12.00
CA PHE A 37 -0.77 -8.54 -12.06
C PHE A 37 -1.60 -7.49 -12.81
N LEU A 38 -1.59 -6.25 -12.33
CA LEU A 38 -2.40 -5.15 -12.86
C LEU A 38 -2.13 -4.83 -14.34
N LYS A 39 -0.88 -4.98 -14.80
CA LYS A 39 -0.52 -4.76 -16.22
C LYS A 39 -1.14 -5.76 -17.19
N LYS A 40 -1.69 -6.88 -16.70
CA LYS A 40 -2.38 -7.87 -17.53
C LYS A 40 -3.87 -7.54 -17.71
N GLU A 41 -4.39 -6.66 -16.85
CA GLU A 41 -5.81 -6.32 -16.83
C GLU A 41 -6.13 -5.28 -17.92
N LYS A 42 -7.13 -5.60 -18.74
CA LYS A 42 -7.55 -4.72 -19.84
C LYS A 42 -8.11 -3.40 -19.30
N GLY A 43 -7.67 -2.29 -19.87
CA GLY A 43 -8.11 -0.95 -19.47
C GLY A 43 -7.46 -0.43 -18.18
N VAL A 44 -6.40 -1.08 -17.70
CA VAL A 44 -5.64 -0.63 -16.51
C VAL A 44 -4.29 -0.04 -16.93
N THR A 45 -4.02 1.18 -16.49
CA THR A 45 -2.72 1.84 -16.64
C THR A 45 -2.00 1.85 -15.30
N VAL A 46 -0.76 1.36 -15.26
CA VAL A 46 0.02 1.30 -14.01
C VAL A 46 1.31 2.07 -14.13
N LYS A 47 1.62 2.91 -13.13
CA LYS A 47 2.90 3.62 -13.01
C LYS A 47 3.61 3.30 -11.68
N ASP A 48 4.89 2.99 -11.77
CA ASP A 48 5.77 2.82 -10.60
C ASP A 48 6.40 4.17 -10.23
N LEU A 49 6.14 4.61 -9.00
CA LEU A 49 6.66 5.87 -8.45
C LEU A 49 7.79 5.66 -7.45
N THR A 50 8.21 4.41 -7.20
CA THR A 50 9.18 4.07 -6.15
C THR A 50 10.51 4.80 -6.33
N VAL A 51 11.03 5.31 -5.22
CA VAL A 51 12.40 5.84 -5.09
C VAL A 51 13.23 4.84 -4.32
N HIS A 52 14.45 4.55 -4.78
CA HIS A 52 15.27 3.46 -4.25
C HIS A 52 16.34 3.89 -3.26
N THR A 53 16.77 5.15 -3.33
CA THR A 53 17.87 5.69 -2.52
C THR A 53 17.56 7.09 -2.02
N GLY A 54 18.13 7.46 -0.89
CA GLY A 54 18.07 8.80 -0.32
C GLY A 54 17.52 8.86 1.10
N THR A 55 17.63 10.03 1.70
CA THR A 55 17.01 10.35 3.00
C THR A 55 15.49 10.28 2.90
N LYS A 56 14.80 10.19 4.03
CA LYS A 56 13.31 10.19 4.08
C LYS A 56 12.72 11.34 3.25
N ARG A 57 13.24 12.57 3.41
CA ARG A 57 12.79 13.76 2.67
C ARG A 57 12.99 13.60 1.16
N GLN A 58 14.15 13.08 0.73
CA GLN A 58 14.47 12.87 -0.68
C GLN A 58 13.55 11.81 -1.30
N VAL A 59 13.29 10.72 -0.58
CA VAL A 59 12.38 9.65 -1.02
C VAL A 59 10.97 10.18 -1.22
N LEU A 60 10.41 10.89 -0.23
CA LEU A 60 9.06 11.44 -0.27
C LEU A 60 8.89 12.48 -1.39
N ASN A 61 9.83 13.41 -1.51
CA ASN A 61 9.82 14.40 -2.59
C ASN A 61 10.02 13.75 -3.97
N GLY A 62 10.83 12.72 -4.06
CA GLY A 62 11.05 11.96 -5.28
C GLY A 62 9.79 11.22 -5.75
N ILE A 63 9.01 10.63 -4.84
CA ILE A 63 7.71 10.02 -5.14
C ILE A 63 6.75 11.07 -5.71
N LYS A 64 6.64 12.23 -5.08
CA LYS A 64 5.80 13.36 -5.56
C LYS A 64 6.23 13.82 -6.96
N LYS A 65 7.53 14.01 -7.20
CA LYS A 65 8.07 14.37 -8.53
C LYS A 65 7.79 13.29 -9.57
N ASN A 66 7.94 12.01 -9.21
CA ASN A 66 7.62 10.90 -10.10
C ASN A 66 6.14 10.89 -10.48
N PHE A 67 5.22 11.17 -9.54
CA PHE A 67 3.80 11.32 -9.81
C PHE A 67 3.56 12.45 -10.82
N GLN A 68 4.03 13.65 -10.54
CA GLN A 68 3.86 14.81 -11.42
C GLN A 68 4.38 14.58 -12.85
N ARG A 69 5.49 13.83 -12.99
CA ARG A 69 6.09 13.51 -14.30
C ARG A 69 5.34 12.42 -15.05
N LYS A 70 4.89 11.37 -14.36
CA LYS A 70 4.38 10.12 -14.98
C LYS A 70 2.86 10.07 -15.09
N CYS A 71 2.12 10.84 -14.26
CA CYS A 71 0.68 10.79 -14.08
C CYS A 71 0.03 12.13 -14.48
N LYS A 72 0.29 12.59 -15.72
CA LYS A 72 -0.06 13.96 -16.18
C LYS A 72 -1.55 14.16 -16.48
N LYS A 73 -2.31 13.11 -16.80
CA LYS A 73 -3.73 13.20 -17.20
C LYS A 73 -4.55 12.13 -16.48
N GLY A 74 -5.82 12.46 -16.24
CA GLY A 74 -6.81 11.59 -15.64
C GLY A 74 -6.65 11.42 -14.12
N ASP A 75 -7.64 10.77 -13.53
CA ASP A 75 -7.64 10.46 -12.10
C ASP A 75 -6.81 9.21 -11.82
N TRP A 76 -6.06 9.24 -10.76
CA TRP A 76 -5.12 8.20 -10.36
C TRP A 76 -5.40 7.77 -8.92
N LEU A 77 -5.60 6.47 -8.69
CA LEU A 77 -5.47 5.89 -7.36
C LEU A 77 -3.99 5.73 -7.03
N ASN A 78 -3.51 6.44 -6.02
CA ASN A 78 -2.14 6.33 -5.52
C ASN A 78 -2.07 5.33 -4.37
N VAL A 79 -1.22 4.31 -4.50
CA VAL A 79 -1.09 3.22 -3.52
C VAL A 79 0.32 3.19 -2.96
N SER A 80 0.44 3.45 -1.67
CA SER A 80 1.69 3.33 -0.90
C SER A 80 1.72 1.98 -0.19
N ILE A 81 2.74 1.17 -0.43
CA ILE A 81 2.86 -0.16 0.18
C ILE A 81 3.89 -0.13 1.29
N HIS A 82 3.45 -0.50 2.49
CA HIS A 82 4.22 -0.57 3.73
C HIS A 82 3.97 -1.88 4.47
N LEU A 83 4.83 -2.18 5.43
CA LEU A 83 4.58 -3.09 6.54
C LEU A 83 4.76 -2.33 7.86
N ASN A 84 3.84 -2.53 8.76
CA ASN A 84 3.81 -1.87 10.07
C ASN A 84 4.84 -2.47 11.05
N SER A 85 5.09 -1.76 12.12
CA SER A 85 5.87 -2.23 13.27
C SER A 85 5.26 -1.74 14.58
N SER A 86 5.40 -2.53 15.65
CA SER A 86 4.90 -2.16 16.98
C SER A 86 5.72 -2.83 18.07
N ASP A 87 5.88 -2.15 19.20
CA ASP A 87 6.45 -2.74 20.42
C ASP A 87 5.44 -3.66 21.12
N ASN A 88 4.14 -3.51 20.83
CA ASN A 88 3.13 -4.44 21.27
C ASN A 88 3.22 -5.74 20.47
N TRP A 89 3.67 -6.81 21.09
CA TRP A 89 3.84 -8.13 20.47
C TRP A 89 2.54 -8.76 19.93
N ARG A 90 1.37 -8.31 20.41
CA ARG A 90 0.05 -8.74 19.94
C ARG A 90 -0.40 -8.04 18.67
N ALA A 91 0.26 -6.92 18.28
CA ALA A 91 -0.10 -6.18 17.08
C ALA A 91 0.16 -6.99 15.83
N ASN A 92 -0.86 -7.18 15.00
CA ASN A 92 -0.82 -7.90 13.74
C ASN A 92 -1.93 -7.42 12.80
N GLY A 93 -1.88 -7.81 11.53
CA GLY A 93 -2.97 -7.64 10.58
C GLY A 93 -2.76 -6.51 9.56
N PHE A 94 -3.78 -6.33 8.73
CA PHE A 94 -3.82 -5.39 7.62
C PHE A 94 -4.65 -4.15 7.95
N GLU A 95 -4.20 -2.99 7.54
CA GLU A 95 -4.95 -1.72 7.62
C GLU A 95 -4.70 -0.82 6.42
N ILE A 96 -5.68 0.02 6.10
CA ILE A 96 -5.56 1.10 5.13
C ILE A 96 -5.60 2.44 5.85
N LEU A 97 -4.59 3.29 5.61
CA LEU A 97 -4.57 4.66 6.08
C LEU A 97 -4.94 5.60 4.93
N VAL A 98 -5.80 6.58 5.24
CA VAL A 98 -6.27 7.59 4.29
C VAL A 98 -6.21 8.99 4.89
N SER A 99 -6.25 10.03 4.05
CA SER A 99 -6.36 11.40 4.54
C SER A 99 -7.69 11.65 5.26
N PRO A 100 -7.78 12.64 6.17
CA PRO A 100 -9.05 12.98 6.82
C PRO A 100 -10.18 13.28 5.85
N LYS A 101 -9.89 13.92 4.71
CA LYS A 101 -10.85 14.19 3.64
C LYS A 101 -11.44 12.91 3.06
N MET A 102 -10.59 11.93 2.70
CA MET A 102 -11.06 10.66 2.15
C MET A 102 -11.78 9.81 3.20
N PHE A 103 -11.36 9.88 4.46
CA PHE A 103 -12.04 9.19 5.56
C PHE A 103 -13.44 9.74 5.83
N GLY A 104 -13.65 11.06 5.67
CA GLY A 104 -14.95 11.73 5.82
C GLY A 104 -15.92 11.44 4.68
N ASP A 105 -15.44 11.05 3.51
CA ASP A 105 -16.24 10.60 2.38
C ASP A 105 -16.78 9.19 2.64
N ARG A 106 -18.09 9.08 2.92
CA ARG A 106 -18.74 7.81 3.31
C ARG A 106 -18.65 6.75 2.21
N SER A 107 -18.80 7.14 0.94
CA SER A 107 -18.73 6.22 -0.19
C SER A 107 -17.31 5.66 -0.36
N LYS A 108 -16.30 6.53 -0.40
CA LYS A 108 -14.92 6.10 -0.47
C LYS A 108 -14.52 5.23 0.72
N ARG A 109 -14.93 5.60 1.93
CA ARG A 109 -14.64 4.82 3.13
C ARG A 109 -15.24 3.42 3.07
N ALA A 110 -16.49 3.26 2.64
CA ALA A 110 -17.13 1.95 2.47
C ALA A 110 -16.34 1.05 1.50
N ASN A 111 -15.84 1.61 0.39
CA ASN A 111 -15.00 0.86 -0.55
C ASN A 111 -13.65 0.46 0.05
N PHE A 112 -13.02 1.31 0.88
CA PHE A 112 -11.79 0.93 1.60
C PHE A 112 -12.06 -0.17 2.64
N GLU A 113 -13.17 -0.09 3.36
CA GLU A 113 -13.61 -1.11 4.31
C GLU A 113 -13.86 -2.45 3.60
N ALA A 114 -14.48 -2.43 2.41
CA ALA A 114 -14.66 -3.62 1.57
C ALA A 114 -13.33 -4.22 1.09
N ILE A 115 -12.35 -3.38 0.69
CA ILE A 115 -10.99 -3.86 0.38
C ILE A 115 -10.37 -4.55 1.60
N CYS A 116 -10.46 -3.94 2.79
CA CYS A 116 -9.93 -4.54 4.01
C CYS A 116 -10.58 -5.88 4.32
N ALA A 117 -11.91 -5.96 4.26
CA ALA A 117 -12.67 -7.17 4.56
C ALA A 117 -12.31 -8.32 3.61
N GLU A 118 -12.44 -8.11 2.30
CA GLU A 118 -12.17 -9.15 1.30
C GLU A 118 -10.69 -9.56 1.28
N PHE A 119 -9.77 -8.60 1.40
CA PHE A 119 -8.36 -8.92 1.46
C PHE A 119 -8.01 -9.79 2.68
N CYS A 120 -8.52 -9.45 3.85
CA CYS A 120 -8.27 -10.20 5.08
C CYS A 120 -8.91 -11.59 5.07
N GLU A 121 -10.13 -11.72 4.56
CA GLU A 121 -10.80 -13.00 4.36
C GLU A 121 -9.97 -13.94 3.48
N ARG A 122 -9.44 -13.45 2.35
CA ARG A 122 -8.69 -14.24 1.36
C ARG A 122 -7.25 -14.55 1.79
N THR A 123 -6.68 -13.77 2.70
CA THR A 123 -5.27 -13.91 3.12
C THR A 123 -5.08 -14.41 4.54
N GLY A 124 -6.09 -14.29 5.41
CA GLY A 124 -6.01 -14.64 6.83
C GLY A 124 -5.31 -13.59 7.70
N PHE A 125 -4.99 -12.40 7.17
CA PHE A 125 -4.59 -11.27 8.03
C PHE A 125 -5.75 -10.83 8.92
N GLU A 126 -5.43 -10.38 10.14
CA GLU A 126 -6.38 -9.68 11.00
C GLU A 126 -6.85 -8.39 10.31
N ASN A 127 -8.17 -8.17 10.26
CA ASN A 127 -8.73 -6.93 9.69
C ASN A 127 -8.69 -5.82 10.73
N ARG A 128 -7.83 -4.84 10.54
CA ARG A 128 -7.69 -3.64 11.39
C ARG A 128 -8.47 -2.45 10.84
N GLY A 129 -9.10 -2.62 9.67
CA GLY A 129 -9.96 -1.63 9.02
C GLY A 129 -9.24 -0.42 8.47
N VAL A 130 -10.01 0.65 8.31
CA VAL A 130 -9.56 1.91 7.73
C VAL A 130 -9.29 2.94 8.83
N LYS A 131 -8.16 3.65 8.72
CA LYS A 131 -7.75 4.67 9.68
C LYS A 131 -7.45 6.00 8.99
N LYS A 132 -7.72 7.10 9.66
CA LYS A 132 -7.34 8.44 9.20
C LYS A 132 -5.94 8.82 9.68
N SER A 133 -5.17 9.48 8.81
CA SER A 133 -3.89 10.09 9.20
C SER A 133 -3.73 11.45 8.53
N SER A 134 -3.44 12.48 9.34
CA SER A 134 -3.12 13.84 8.87
C SER A 134 -1.61 14.09 8.76
N SER A 135 -0.77 13.19 9.28
CA SER A 135 0.69 13.40 9.37
C SER A 135 1.49 12.76 8.24
N LEU A 136 0.90 11.82 7.49
CA LEU A 136 1.61 11.10 6.44
C LEU A 136 1.72 11.93 5.17
N PHE A 137 2.98 12.19 4.76
CA PHE A 137 3.30 13.04 3.62
C PHE A 137 2.58 12.61 2.34
N VAL A 138 2.59 11.32 2.00
CA VAL A 138 2.00 10.82 0.74
C VAL A 138 0.49 11.01 0.70
N LEU A 139 -0.21 10.86 1.82
CA LEU A 139 -1.66 11.06 1.92
C LEU A 139 -2.07 12.54 1.73
N ASN A 140 -1.18 13.47 2.07
CA ASN A 140 -1.42 14.90 1.96
C ASN A 140 -0.91 15.52 0.66
N ASN A 141 -0.02 14.84 -0.07
CA ASN A 141 0.67 15.39 -1.24
C ASN A 141 0.41 14.66 -2.56
N LEU A 142 -0.25 13.49 -2.51
CA LEU A 142 -0.71 12.77 -3.70
C LEU A 142 -2.24 12.72 -3.70
N PRO A 143 -2.90 12.98 -4.84
CA PRO A 143 -4.36 12.88 -4.93
C PRO A 143 -4.80 11.41 -4.79
N ASN A 144 -5.98 11.19 -4.21
CA ASN A 144 -6.58 9.86 -4.01
C ASN A 144 -5.55 8.82 -3.50
N CYS A 145 -4.75 9.20 -2.48
CA CYS A 145 -3.68 8.35 -1.97
C CYS A 145 -4.16 7.53 -0.77
N ILE A 146 -3.89 6.23 -0.85
CA ILE A 146 -4.03 5.30 0.27
C ILE A 146 -2.67 4.72 0.65
N LEU A 147 -2.48 4.41 1.93
CA LEU A 147 -1.32 3.69 2.42
C LEU A 147 -1.78 2.36 3.02
N CYS A 148 -1.26 1.27 2.49
CA CYS A 148 -1.56 -0.08 2.93
C CYS A 148 -0.43 -0.60 3.81
N GLU A 149 -0.75 -0.88 5.07
CA GLU A 149 0.11 -1.62 5.99
C GLU A 149 -0.22 -3.10 5.86
N VAL A 150 0.60 -3.83 5.11
CA VAL A 150 0.34 -5.24 4.74
C VAL A 150 0.98 -6.17 5.77
N GLY A 151 0.45 -6.16 7.00
CA GLY A 151 0.98 -6.88 8.14
C GLY A 151 2.07 -6.14 8.91
N PHE A 152 2.52 -6.72 10.01
CA PHE A 152 3.55 -6.19 10.91
C PHE A 152 4.84 -6.97 10.79
N VAL A 153 5.97 -6.30 10.58
CA VAL A 153 7.30 -6.96 10.58
C VAL A 153 7.64 -7.56 11.94
N THR A 154 6.98 -7.07 13.00
CA THR A 154 7.14 -7.51 14.39
C THR A 154 6.18 -8.65 14.79
N SER A 155 5.29 -9.07 13.90
CA SER A 155 4.29 -10.12 14.17
C SER A 155 4.73 -11.49 13.63
N ARG A 156 4.82 -12.49 14.53
CA ARG A 156 5.02 -13.88 14.10
C ARG A 156 3.83 -14.43 13.33
N LYS A 157 2.59 -14.02 13.70
CA LYS A 157 1.36 -14.41 13.01
C LYS A 157 1.38 -13.96 11.55
N ASP A 158 1.71 -12.68 11.30
CA ASP A 158 1.80 -12.15 9.95
C ASP A 158 2.97 -12.74 9.16
N THR A 159 4.11 -12.99 9.82
CA THR A 159 5.24 -13.68 9.21
C THR A 159 4.83 -15.06 8.69
N LYS A 160 4.06 -15.82 9.49
CA LYS A 160 3.53 -17.14 9.09
C LYS A 160 2.65 -17.06 7.84
N ILE A 161 1.81 -16.02 7.71
CA ILE A 161 1.01 -15.78 6.50
C ILE A 161 1.93 -15.57 5.28
N TYR A 162 3.00 -14.78 5.41
CA TYR A 162 3.97 -14.58 4.33
C TYR A 162 4.76 -15.83 3.96
N GLU A 163 5.01 -16.74 4.92
CA GLU A 163 5.67 -18.02 4.68
C GLU A 163 4.76 -18.99 3.91
N THR A 164 3.48 -19.05 4.26
CA THR A 164 2.51 -20.00 3.68
C THR A 164 1.96 -19.53 2.34
N GLN A 165 1.65 -18.24 2.20
CA GLN A 165 1.01 -17.71 1.00
C GLN A 165 1.97 -17.03 0.02
N HIS A 166 3.17 -16.69 0.46
CA HIS A 166 4.17 -15.94 -0.29
C HIS A 166 3.71 -14.54 -0.74
N SER A 167 4.65 -13.61 -0.86
CA SER A 167 4.37 -12.22 -1.26
C SER A 167 3.65 -12.09 -2.61
N LYS A 168 3.82 -13.07 -3.52
CA LYS A 168 3.16 -13.06 -4.83
C LYS A 168 1.64 -13.20 -4.70
N ARG A 169 1.17 -14.20 -3.94
CA ARG A 169 -0.27 -14.43 -3.75
C ARG A 169 -0.93 -13.26 -3.02
N ILE A 170 -0.31 -12.80 -1.91
CA ILE A 170 -0.78 -11.64 -1.13
C ILE A 170 -0.91 -10.40 -2.03
N ALA A 171 0.10 -10.11 -2.84
CA ALA A 171 0.10 -8.97 -3.76
C ALA A 171 -0.98 -9.07 -4.85
N CYS A 172 -1.21 -10.26 -5.42
CA CYS A 172 -2.25 -10.46 -6.43
C CYS A 172 -3.64 -10.27 -5.83
N ILE A 173 -3.90 -10.77 -4.61
CA ILE A 173 -5.18 -10.59 -3.91
C ILE A 173 -5.43 -9.09 -3.63
N LEU A 174 -4.41 -8.37 -3.11
CA LEU A 174 -4.55 -6.93 -2.85
C LEU A 174 -4.83 -6.14 -4.14
N ALA A 175 -4.14 -6.47 -5.23
CA ALA A 175 -4.35 -5.84 -6.54
C ALA A 175 -5.76 -6.11 -7.09
N ASP A 176 -6.27 -7.32 -6.93
CA ASP A 176 -7.60 -7.74 -7.34
C ASP A 176 -8.69 -6.99 -6.55
N CYS A 177 -8.57 -6.91 -5.22
CA CYS A 177 -9.46 -6.10 -4.39
C CYS A 177 -9.46 -4.62 -4.81
N MET A 178 -8.28 -4.07 -5.15
CA MET A 178 -8.19 -2.69 -5.65
C MET A 178 -8.85 -2.48 -7.01
N LEU A 179 -8.84 -3.47 -7.88
CA LEU A 179 -9.56 -3.39 -9.16
C LEU A 179 -11.06 -3.43 -8.95
N LYS A 180 -11.53 -4.29 -8.05
CA LYS A 180 -12.94 -4.49 -7.76
C LYS A 180 -13.58 -3.23 -7.16
N TYR A 181 -12.94 -2.62 -6.18
CA TYR A 181 -13.49 -1.49 -5.41
C TYR A 181 -12.87 -0.13 -5.79
N GLY A 182 -11.75 -0.12 -6.46
CA GLY A 182 -10.96 1.09 -6.68
C GLY A 182 -11.52 2.05 -7.73
N LYS A 183 -12.41 1.61 -8.60
CA LYS A 183 -13.06 2.50 -9.58
C LYS A 183 -13.90 3.57 -8.91
N GLU A 184 -14.57 3.21 -7.83
CA GLU A 184 -15.42 4.10 -7.02
C GLU A 184 -14.59 5.07 -6.13
N LEU A 185 -13.27 4.92 -6.12
CA LEU A 185 -12.36 5.77 -5.34
C LEU A 185 -11.84 6.99 -6.12
N LEU A 186 -12.06 7.02 -7.42
CA LEU A 186 -11.66 8.09 -8.33
C LEU A 186 -12.84 8.99 -8.65
#